data_527f2f6a12df8859824657b548a49a73
#
_entry.id   527f2f6a12df8859824657b548a49a73
#
_cell.length_a   1.000
_cell.length_b   1.000
_cell.length_c   1.000
_cell.angle_alpha   90.00
_cell.angle_beta   90.00
_cell.angle_gamma   90.00
#
_symmetry.space_group_name_H-M   'P 1'
#
loop_
_entity.id
_entity.type
_entity.pdbx_description
1 polymer ?
#
loop_
_entity_poly.entity_id
_entity_poly.type
_entity_poly.pdbx_seq_one_letter_code
_entity_poly.pdbx_strand_id
1 'polypeptide(L)'
;MKKLVFVCLGNICRSPMAEFVMKSMTDNYEIQSRATSSWEHGNPIHKGTQGIFQQYEIPYDKGKTSLQISKEDFEAFDYIIGMDASNVSDLRQMCPADCQDKIYSFASESVPDPWYTGDFEETYRRVQEGCQAWLERLEKESEDGKP
;
A
#
# COMPACT_ATOMS: atom_id res chain seq x y z
N MET A 1 -2.75 -1.83 -18.17
CA MET A 1 -1.90 -1.61 -16.98
C MET A 1 -2.66 -2.06 -15.73
N LYS A 2 -2.08 -2.94 -14.96
CA LYS A 2 -2.69 -3.39 -13.70
C LYS A 2 -2.66 -2.26 -12.67
N LYS A 3 -3.68 -2.23 -11.80
CA LYS A 3 -3.86 -1.21 -10.79
C LYS A 3 -3.76 -1.82 -9.40
N LEU A 4 -2.85 -1.28 -8.58
CA LEU A 4 -2.62 -1.72 -7.22
C LEU A 4 -2.95 -0.60 -6.23
N VAL A 5 -3.56 -0.97 -5.11
CA VAL A 5 -3.75 -0.04 -3.99
C VAL A 5 -3.23 -0.66 -2.71
N PHE A 6 -2.33 0.05 -2.03
CA PHE A 6 -1.85 -0.33 -0.70
C PHE A 6 -2.74 0.32 0.35
N VAL A 7 -3.12 -0.44 1.36
CA VAL A 7 -4.10 0.02 2.34
C VAL A 7 -3.59 -0.22 3.77
N CYS A 8 -3.63 0.81 4.58
CA CYS A 8 -3.38 0.72 6.02
C CYS A 8 -4.48 1.46 6.78
N LEU A 9 -4.39 1.53 8.10
CA LEU A 9 -5.44 2.13 8.91
C LEU A 9 -5.66 3.61 8.59
N GLY A 10 -4.58 4.41 8.62
CA GLY A 10 -4.67 5.87 8.50
C GLY A 10 -4.23 6.45 7.16
N ASN A 11 -3.56 5.70 6.32
CA ASN A 11 -3.03 6.17 5.02
C ASN A 11 -2.07 7.38 5.16
N ILE A 12 -1.30 7.42 6.24
CA ILE A 12 -0.30 8.47 6.44
C ILE A 12 1.12 7.93 6.67
N CYS A 13 1.27 6.66 7.04
CA CYS A 13 2.58 6.04 7.32
C CYS A 13 2.90 4.90 6.35
N ARG A 14 2.32 3.69 6.59
CA ARG A 14 2.71 2.47 5.88
C ARG A 14 2.27 2.43 4.42
N SER A 15 1.02 2.70 4.13
CA SER A 15 0.53 2.59 2.77
C SER A 15 1.10 3.65 1.82
N PRO A 16 1.30 4.92 2.25
CA PRO A 16 2.02 5.87 1.40
C PRO A 16 3.47 5.47 1.18
N MET A 17 4.11 4.88 2.20
CA MET A 17 5.49 4.39 2.04
C MET A 17 5.55 3.31 0.95
N ALA A 18 4.65 2.32 1.00
CA ALA A 18 4.59 1.27 -0.01
C ALA A 18 4.29 1.83 -1.40
N GLU A 19 3.38 2.79 -1.49
CA GLU A 19 3.04 3.44 -2.76
C GLU A 19 4.26 4.03 -3.44
N PHE A 20 4.98 4.91 -2.73
CA PHE A 20 6.09 5.64 -3.36
C PHE A 20 7.36 4.81 -3.49
N VAL A 21 7.60 3.87 -2.57
CA VAL A 21 8.71 2.91 -2.73
C VAL A 21 8.50 2.07 -3.99
N MET A 22 7.31 1.52 -4.19
CA MET A 22 7.05 0.71 -5.40
C MET A 22 7.08 1.57 -6.66
N LYS A 23 6.56 2.79 -6.63
CA LYS A 23 6.65 3.72 -7.77
C LYS A 23 8.10 4.03 -8.16
N SER A 24 9.02 4.01 -7.21
CA SER A 24 10.45 4.22 -7.50
C SER A 24 11.09 3.00 -8.16
N MET A 25 10.47 1.84 -8.08
CA MET A 25 10.99 0.57 -8.61
C MET A 25 10.46 0.23 -10.00
N THR A 26 9.28 0.77 -10.38
CA THR A 26 8.62 0.37 -11.62
C THR A 26 7.70 1.47 -12.15
N ASP A 27 7.54 1.52 -13.48
CA ASP A 27 6.54 2.35 -14.16
C ASP A 27 5.43 1.51 -14.79
N ASN A 28 5.43 0.20 -14.56
CA ASN A 28 4.57 -0.73 -15.30
C ASN A 28 3.18 -0.90 -14.69
N TYR A 29 2.93 -0.29 -13.53
CA TYR A 29 1.67 -0.44 -12.79
C TYR A 29 1.14 0.91 -12.34
N GLU A 30 -0.17 1.04 -12.24
CA GLU A 30 -0.79 2.19 -11.59
C GLU A 30 -0.88 1.87 -10.09
N ILE A 31 -0.25 2.69 -9.27
CA ILE A 31 -0.09 2.43 -7.84
C ILE A 31 -0.65 3.59 -7.03
N GLN A 32 -1.52 3.29 -6.07
CA GLN A 32 -2.07 4.28 -5.15
C GLN A 32 -2.12 3.71 -3.73
N SER A 33 -2.55 4.52 -2.78
CA SER A 33 -2.73 4.09 -1.40
C SER A 33 -3.99 4.71 -0.81
N ARG A 34 -4.59 4.01 0.16
CA ARG A 34 -5.84 4.40 0.83
C ARG A 34 -5.80 3.99 2.30
N ALA A 35 -6.78 4.47 3.07
CA ALA A 35 -7.01 4.10 4.45
C ALA A 35 -8.26 3.22 4.58
N THR A 36 -8.27 2.34 5.58
CA THR A 36 -9.51 1.66 5.95
C THR A 36 -10.43 2.60 6.76
N SER A 37 -9.83 3.55 7.50
CA SER A 37 -10.59 4.50 8.33
C SER A 37 -10.64 5.89 7.70
N SER A 38 -11.50 6.75 8.24
CA SER A 38 -11.55 8.16 7.87
C SER A 38 -10.87 9.08 8.88
N TRP A 39 -10.22 8.51 9.90
CA TRP A 39 -9.68 9.28 11.03
C TRP A 39 -8.65 10.33 10.62
N GLU A 40 -7.82 10.02 9.63
CA GLU A 40 -6.77 10.91 9.13
C GLU A 40 -7.14 11.58 7.80
N HIS A 41 -8.43 11.51 7.39
CA HIS A 41 -8.86 12.04 6.09
C HIS A 41 -8.38 13.48 5.88
N GLY A 42 -7.71 13.72 4.78
CA GLY A 42 -7.18 15.04 4.42
C GLY A 42 -5.83 15.36 5.04
N ASN A 43 -5.33 14.55 5.96
CA ASN A 43 -4.03 14.79 6.59
C ASN A 43 -2.87 14.36 5.67
N PRO A 44 -1.74 15.07 5.72
CA PRO A 44 -0.59 14.76 4.86
C PRO A 44 0.16 13.50 5.33
N ILE A 45 1.08 13.05 4.51
CA ILE A 45 2.01 11.97 4.87
C ILE A 45 2.73 12.33 6.16
N HIS A 46 2.79 11.38 7.10
CA HIS A 46 3.46 11.56 8.39
C HIS A 46 4.92 11.96 8.19
N LYS A 47 5.41 12.84 9.07
CA LYS A 47 6.79 13.35 9.00
C LYS A 47 7.85 12.25 9.00
N GLY A 48 7.62 11.17 9.76
CA GLY A 48 8.53 10.03 9.80
C GLY A 48 8.65 9.33 8.45
N THR A 49 7.55 9.15 7.75
CA THR A 49 7.55 8.57 6.40
C THR A 49 8.20 9.52 5.41
N GLN A 50 7.91 10.82 5.50
CA GLN A 50 8.58 11.81 4.65
C GLN A 50 10.10 11.82 4.89
N GLY A 51 10.53 11.66 6.14
CA GLY A 51 11.95 11.56 6.49
C GLY A 51 12.63 10.38 5.82
N ILE A 52 11.95 9.24 5.73
CA ILE A 52 12.45 8.06 5.01
C ILE A 52 12.61 8.37 3.52
N PHE A 53 11.62 9.02 2.91
CA PHE A 53 11.71 9.38 1.49
C PHE A 53 12.89 10.31 1.22
N GLN A 54 13.12 11.28 2.10
CA GLN A 54 14.24 12.22 1.98
C GLN A 54 15.58 11.51 2.16
N GLN A 55 15.68 10.65 3.17
CA GLN A 55 16.91 9.91 3.49
C GLN A 55 17.34 8.98 2.35
N TYR A 56 16.40 8.29 1.73
CA TYR A 56 16.69 7.32 0.68
C TYR A 56 16.40 7.85 -0.73
N GLU A 57 16.18 9.17 -0.85
CA GLU A 57 15.98 9.85 -2.12
C GLU A 57 14.85 9.24 -2.96
N ILE A 58 13.73 8.94 -2.29
CA ILE A 58 12.54 8.38 -2.95
C ILE A 58 11.61 9.53 -3.35
N PRO A 59 11.32 9.72 -4.65
CA PRO A 59 10.37 10.74 -5.07
C PRO A 59 8.98 10.46 -4.53
N TYR A 60 8.29 11.47 -4.07
CA TYR A 60 6.92 11.33 -3.59
C TYR A 60 6.11 12.59 -3.83
N ASP A 61 4.78 12.44 -3.88
CA ASP A 61 3.86 13.57 -4.02
C ASP A 61 3.65 14.22 -2.66
N LYS A 62 4.18 15.43 -2.50
CA LYS A 62 4.06 16.19 -1.25
C LYS A 62 2.62 16.64 -0.98
N GLY A 63 1.78 16.67 -1.99
CA GLY A 63 0.37 16.99 -1.86
C GLY A 63 -0.54 15.81 -1.53
N LYS A 64 0.01 14.61 -1.44
CA LYS A 64 -0.76 13.41 -1.08
C LYS A 64 -1.35 13.55 0.31
N THR A 65 -2.66 13.31 0.43
CA THR A 65 -3.36 13.30 1.71
C THR A 65 -4.07 11.97 1.91
N SER A 66 -4.40 11.65 3.17
CA SER A 66 -5.13 10.44 3.50
C SER A 66 -6.51 10.44 2.84
N LEU A 67 -6.88 9.31 2.27
CA LEU A 67 -8.17 9.09 1.62
C LEU A 67 -8.66 7.70 1.98
N GLN A 68 -9.88 7.62 2.53
CA GLN A 68 -10.49 6.33 2.85
C GLN A 68 -10.83 5.59 1.56
N ILE A 69 -10.61 4.27 1.56
CA ILE A 69 -10.97 3.42 0.42
C ILE A 69 -12.49 3.48 0.20
N SER A 70 -12.89 3.58 -1.04
CA SER A 70 -14.30 3.72 -1.44
C SER A 70 -14.79 2.47 -2.17
N LYS A 71 -16.11 2.41 -2.39
CA LYS A 71 -16.72 1.37 -3.18
C LYS A 71 -16.16 1.33 -4.59
N GLU A 72 -15.95 2.50 -5.18
CA GLU A 72 -15.38 2.64 -6.52
C GLU A 72 -13.96 2.08 -6.58
N ASP A 73 -13.19 2.24 -5.51
CA ASP A 73 -11.83 1.70 -5.42
C ASP A 73 -11.85 0.17 -5.48
N PHE A 74 -12.79 -0.49 -4.80
CA PHE A 74 -12.91 -1.95 -4.84
C PHE A 74 -13.19 -2.47 -6.26
N GLU A 75 -13.88 -1.69 -7.06
CA GLU A 75 -14.15 -2.04 -8.45
C GLU A 75 -12.96 -1.72 -9.36
N ALA A 76 -12.29 -0.61 -9.12
CA ALA A 76 -11.25 -0.08 -10.02
C ALA A 76 -9.90 -0.78 -9.91
N PHE A 77 -9.51 -1.21 -8.70
CA PHE A 77 -8.20 -1.81 -8.49
C PHE A 77 -8.21 -3.31 -8.72
N ASP A 78 -7.13 -3.82 -9.30
CA ASP A 78 -6.94 -5.26 -9.54
C ASP A 78 -6.41 -5.97 -8.29
N TYR A 79 -5.56 -5.27 -7.52
CA TYR A 79 -4.96 -5.79 -6.30
C TYR A 79 -5.18 -4.79 -5.18
N ILE A 80 -5.81 -5.24 -4.10
CA ILE A 80 -6.09 -4.44 -2.90
C ILE A 80 -5.30 -5.06 -1.76
N ILE A 81 -4.24 -4.38 -1.35
CA ILE A 81 -3.17 -4.97 -0.54
C ILE A 81 -3.14 -4.34 0.84
N GLY A 82 -3.52 -5.10 1.87
CA GLY A 82 -3.48 -4.66 3.26
C GLY A 82 -2.11 -4.86 3.88
N MET A 83 -1.65 -3.88 4.63
CA MET A 83 -0.30 -3.87 5.20
C MET A 83 -0.16 -4.79 6.42
N ASP A 84 -1.25 -5.10 7.09
CA ASP A 84 -1.27 -6.04 8.21
C ASP A 84 -2.56 -6.86 8.22
N ALA A 85 -2.63 -7.86 9.12
CA ALA A 85 -3.78 -8.75 9.21
C ALA A 85 -5.08 -8.01 9.54
N SER A 86 -4.99 -6.97 10.36
CA SER A 86 -6.14 -6.13 10.72
C SER A 86 -6.67 -5.38 9.51
N ASN A 87 -5.78 -4.81 8.70
CA ASN A 87 -6.16 -4.11 7.47
C ASN A 87 -6.85 -5.07 6.50
N VAL A 88 -6.32 -6.28 6.34
CA VAL A 88 -6.93 -7.29 5.46
C VAL A 88 -8.32 -7.67 5.95
N SER A 89 -8.48 -7.89 7.27
CA SER A 89 -9.77 -8.20 7.87
C SER A 89 -10.80 -7.09 7.63
N ASP A 90 -10.39 -5.83 7.85
CA ASP A 90 -11.26 -4.67 7.62
C ASP A 90 -11.66 -4.57 6.15
N LEU A 91 -10.71 -4.77 5.23
CA LEU A 91 -10.98 -4.74 3.81
C LEU A 91 -12.01 -5.80 3.40
N ARG A 92 -11.89 -7.01 3.95
CA ARG A 92 -12.83 -8.09 3.66
C ARG A 92 -14.24 -7.77 4.13
N GLN A 93 -14.37 -7.06 5.25
CA GLN A 93 -15.66 -6.61 5.76
C GLN A 93 -16.27 -5.48 4.94
N MET A 94 -15.43 -4.60 4.39
CA MET A 94 -15.86 -3.43 3.64
C MET A 94 -16.22 -3.76 2.19
N CYS A 95 -15.58 -4.74 1.59
CA CYS A 95 -15.70 -4.97 0.16
C CYS A 95 -16.95 -5.79 -0.19
N PRO A 96 -17.54 -5.54 -1.38
CA PRO A 96 -18.61 -6.39 -1.90
C PRO A 96 -18.15 -7.84 -2.12
N ALA A 97 -19.09 -8.77 -2.14
CA ALA A 97 -18.80 -10.21 -2.27
C ALA A 97 -18.00 -10.56 -3.53
N ASP A 98 -18.24 -9.84 -4.62
CA ASP A 98 -17.58 -10.09 -5.91
C ASP A 98 -16.15 -9.53 -6.00
N CYS A 99 -15.69 -8.82 -4.96
CA CYS A 99 -14.35 -8.23 -4.91
C CYS A 99 -13.42 -8.92 -3.89
N GLN A 100 -13.88 -9.97 -3.21
CA GLN A 100 -13.10 -10.63 -2.14
C GLN A 100 -11.79 -11.23 -2.66
N ASP A 101 -11.77 -11.70 -3.88
CA ASP A 101 -10.59 -12.33 -4.49
C ASP A 101 -9.50 -11.32 -4.89
N LYS A 102 -9.78 -10.02 -4.78
CA LYS A 102 -8.80 -8.96 -5.04
C LYS A 102 -8.01 -8.56 -3.80
N ILE A 103 -8.39 -9.06 -2.62
CA ILE A 103 -7.79 -8.66 -1.35
C ILE A 103 -6.62 -9.57 -1.01
N TYR A 104 -5.48 -8.95 -0.76
CA TYR A 104 -4.22 -9.66 -0.48
C TYR A 104 -3.53 -9.07 0.74
N SER A 105 -2.71 -9.89 1.39
CA SER A 105 -1.76 -9.41 2.40
C SER A 105 -0.50 -8.92 1.69
N PHE A 106 0.07 -7.83 2.21
CA PHE A 106 1.33 -7.28 1.67
C PHE A 106 2.48 -8.29 1.80
N ALA A 107 2.58 -8.95 2.96
CA ALA A 107 3.61 -9.93 3.24
C ALA A 107 3.05 -11.02 4.15
N SER A 108 3.82 -12.10 4.34
CA SER A 108 3.43 -13.20 5.23
C SER A 108 3.33 -12.76 6.69
N GLU A 109 4.12 -11.74 7.08
CA GLU A 109 4.06 -11.14 8.40
C GLU A 109 3.53 -9.71 8.27
N SER A 110 2.74 -9.28 9.26
CA SER A 110 2.22 -7.91 9.29
C SER A 110 3.36 -6.89 9.39
N VAL A 111 3.25 -5.80 8.62
CA VAL A 111 4.22 -4.70 8.68
C VAL A 111 3.95 -3.91 9.97
N PRO A 112 4.95 -3.72 10.85
CA PRO A 112 4.76 -2.95 12.08
C PRO A 112 4.29 -1.54 11.78
N ASP A 113 3.36 -1.04 12.61
CA ASP A 113 2.85 0.31 12.46
C ASP A 113 3.78 1.30 13.15
N PRO A 114 4.49 2.17 12.41
CA PRO A 114 5.46 3.09 12.99
C PRO A 114 4.81 4.18 13.82
N TRP A 115 3.49 4.39 13.72
CA TRP A 115 2.76 5.27 14.62
C TRP A 115 2.93 4.83 16.09
N TYR A 116 2.93 3.50 16.31
CA TYR A 116 3.09 2.93 17.65
C TYR A 116 4.54 2.62 18.01
N THR A 117 5.33 2.12 17.06
CA THR A 117 6.72 1.71 17.33
C THR A 117 7.69 2.88 17.29
N GLY A 118 7.39 3.91 16.51
CA GLY A 118 8.32 5.00 16.23
C GLY A 118 9.49 4.60 15.32
N ASP A 119 9.53 3.35 14.87
CA ASP A 119 10.64 2.79 14.09
C ASP A 119 10.34 2.80 12.59
N PHE A 120 10.51 3.95 11.96
CA PHE A 120 10.27 4.13 10.52
C PHE A 120 11.30 3.41 9.67
N GLU A 121 12.52 3.22 10.15
CA GLU A 121 13.56 2.48 9.43
C GLU A 121 13.18 1.01 9.28
N GLU A 122 12.71 0.38 10.34
CA GLU A 122 12.26 -1.02 10.29
C GLU A 122 11.07 -1.16 9.35
N THR A 123 10.11 -0.24 9.40
CA THR A 123 8.97 -0.23 8.49
C THR A 123 9.46 -0.11 7.04
N TYR A 124 10.41 0.78 6.77
CA TYR A 124 10.97 0.97 5.44
C TYR A 124 11.63 -0.32 4.92
N ARG A 125 12.42 -0.98 5.75
CA ARG A 125 13.07 -2.23 5.38
C ARG A 125 12.05 -3.29 4.97
N ARG A 126 11.00 -3.44 5.78
CA ARG A 126 9.92 -4.38 5.49
C ARG A 126 9.15 -4.02 4.23
N VAL A 127 8.88 -2.73 4.04
CA VAL A 127 8.17 -2.22 2.87
C VAL A 127 9.00 -2.45 1.60
N GLN A 128 10.30 -2.18 1.66
CA GLN A 128 11.19 -2.38 0.52
C GLN A 128 11.23 -3.86 0.10
N GLU A 129 11.40 -4.75 1.07
CA GLU A 129 11.40 -6.20 0.82
C GLU A 129 10.06 -6.67 0.24
N GLY A 130 8.96 -6.20 0.80
CA GLY A 130 7.62 -6.57 0.35
C GLY A 130 7.30 -6.07 -1.05
N CYS A 131 7.70 -4.83 -1.37
CA CYS A 131 7.53 -4.28 -2.72
C CYS A 131 8.33 -5.09 -3.73
N GLN A 132 9.55 -5.45 -3.40
CA GLN A 132 10.37 -6.28 -4.28
C GLN A 132 9.70 -7.64 -4.55
N ALA A 133 9.21 -8.30 -3.51
CA ALA A 133 8.51 -9.58 -3.63
C ALA A 133 7.24 -9.46 -4.47
N TRP A 134 6.47 -8.37 -4.28
CA TRP A 134 5.27 -8.12 -5.07
C TRP A 134 5.59 -7.92 -6.54
N LEU A 135 6.66 -7.18 -6.87
CA LEU A 135 7.04 -6.98 -8.26
C LEU A 135 7.44 -8.30 -8.93
N GLU A 136 8.18 -9.14 -8.25
CA GLU A 136 8.53 -10.47 -8.76
C GLU A 136 7.29 -11.32 -9.02
N ARG A 137 6.33 -11.29 -8.09
CA ARG A 137 5.07 -12.00 -8.23
C ARG A 137 4.25 -11.48 -9.42
N LEU A 138 4.13 -10.17 -9.55
CA LEU A 138 3.36 -9.55 -10.62
C LEU A 138 3.97 -9.83 -12.00
N GLU A 139 5.29 -9.78 -12.11
CA GLU A 139 6.00 -10.10 -13.33
C GLU A 139 5.80 -11.57 -13.72
N LYS A 140 5.86 -12.47 -12.75
CA LYS A 140 5.63 -13.88 -12.98
C LYS A 140 4.19 -14.17 -13.41
N GLU A 141 3.21 -13.55 -12.77
CA GLU A 141 1.80 -13.69 -13.14
C GLU A 141 1.56 -13.20 -14.57
N SER A 142 2.22 -12.10 -14.96
CA SER A 142 2.12 -11.56 -16.33
C SER A 142 2.72 -12.53 -17.35
N GLU A 143 3.86 -13.15 -17.06
CA GLU A 143 4.46 -14.16 -17.93
C GLU A 143 3.58 -15.40 -18.06
N ASP A 144 3.07 -15.91 -16.94
CA ASP A 144 2.20 -17.10 -16.91
C ASP A 144 0.89 -16.86 -17.65
N GLY A 145 0.43 -15.59 -17.70
CA GLY A 145 -0.79 -15.21 -18.40
C GLY A 145 -0.64 -14.99 -19.91
N LYS A 146 0.55 -15.14 -20.47
CA LYS A 146 0.77 -14.98 -21.90
C LYS A 146 0.37 -16.25 -22.63
N PRO A 147 -0.33 -16.12 -23.79
CA PRO A 147 -0.68 -17.28 -24.60
C PRO A 147 0.54 -17.97 -25.20
#